data_c200b3a55b54037ed96b4b81acb79eff
#
_entry.id   c200b3a55b54037ed96b4b81acb79eff
#
_cell.length_a   1.000
_cell.length_b   1.000
_cell.length_c   1.000
_cell.angle_alpha   90.00
_cell.angle_beta   90.00
_cell.angle_gamma   90.00
#
_symmetry.space_group_name_H-M   'P 1'
#
loop_
_entity.id
_entity.type
_entity.pdbx_description
1 polymer ?
#
loop_
_entity_poly.entity_id
_entity_poly.type
_entity_poly.pdbx_seq_one_letter_code
_entity_poly.pdbx_strand_id
1 'polypeptide(L)'
;KIRSELSDFNVIQTTSPLDGISTWIEIFPRVVSKSLTAAWLAEKLGIDNAQIASVGNDYNDLDLLEWAANSYVVDNAPEDLKARFPNVASNNNGGVAEAIQQWRHRKSV
;
A
#
# COMPACT_ATOMS: atom_id res chain seq x y z
N LYS A 1 -10.70 -14.26 -12.31
CA LYS A 1 -11.04 -15.69 -12.31
C LYS A 1 -10.42 -16.44 -11.11
N ILE A 2 -9.10 -16.30 -10.92
CA ILE A 2 -8.42 -16.97 -9.81
C ILE A 2 -8.98 -16.49 -8.46
N ARG A 3 -9.25 -15.20 -8.32
CA ARG A 3 -9.81 -14.65 -7.09
C ARG A 3 -11.18 -15.24 -6.75
N SER A 4 -12.04 -15.44 -7.75
CA SER A 4 -13.36 -15.99 -7.51
C SER A 4 -13.30 -17.49 -7.16
N GLU A 5 -12.34 -18.23 -7.72
CA GLU A 5 -12.14 -19.65 -7.44
C GLU A 5 -11.48 -19.87 -6.07
N LEU A 6 -10.68 -18.91 -5.60
CA LEU A 6 -9.95 -18.98 -4.35
C LEU A 6 -10.50 -17.95 -3.33
N SER A 7 -11.82 -17.84 -3.24
CA SER A 7 -12.48 -16.85 -2.40
C SER A 7 -12.16 -16.99 -0.91
N ASP A 8 -11.72 -18.16 -0.47
CA ASP A 8 -11.33 -18.40 0.92
C ASP A 8 -9.91 -17.95 1.23
N PHE A 9 -9.20 -17.44 0.23
CA PHE A 9 -7.81 -16.98 0.37
C PHE A 9 -7.69 -15.51 0.04
N ASN A 10 -6.64 -14.89 0.52
CA ASN A 10 -6.25 -13.55 0.11
C ASN A 10 -5.33 -13.67 -1.11
N VAL A 11 -5.84 -13.26 -2.27
CA VAL A 11 -5.13 -13.36 -3.55
C VAL A 11 -4.65 -11.97 -3.95
N ILE A 12 -3.34 -11.79 -4.04
CA ILE A 12 -2.71 -10.50 -4.30
C ILE A 12 -1.98 -10.53 -5.63
N GLN A 13 -2.21 -9.51 -6.46
CA GLN A 13 -1.48 -9.28 -7.69
C GLN A 13 -0.31 -8.34 -7.41
N THR A 14 0.86 -8.65 -7.96
CA THR A 14 2.02 -7.77 -7.87
C THR A 14 2.85 -7.88 -9.14
N THR A 15 3.68 -6.87 -9.40
CA THR A 15 4.61 -6.90 -10.54
C THR A 15 5.87 -7.65 -10.13
N SER A 16 6.38 -8.50 -11.02
CA SER A 16 7.60 -9.28 -10.75
C SER A 16 8.79 -8.34 -10.52
N PRO A 17 9.52 -8.50 -9.41
CA PRO A 17 10.73 -7.72 -9.17
C PRO A 17 11.89 -8.16 -10.07
N LEU A 18 11.76 -9.29 -10.78
CA LEU A 18 12.84 -9.81 -11.62
C LEU A 18 12.88 -9.14 -12.99
N ASP A 19 11.73 -8.88 -13.60
CA ASP A 19 11.68 -8.27 -14.94
C ASP A 19 10.87 -6.97 -15.00
N GLY A 20 10.12 -6.63 -13.94
CA GLY A 20 9.32 -5.42 -13.90
C GLY A 20 8.10 -5.45 -14.84
N ILE A 21 7.81 -6.59 -15.46
CA ILE A 21 6.75 -6.71 -16.47
C ILE A 21 5.75 -7.80 -16.12
N SER A 22 6.25 -8.97 -15.72
CA SER A 22 5.42 -10.14 -15.42
C SER A 22 4.56 -9.89 -14.18
N THR A 23 3.37 -10.47 -14.17
CA THR A 23 2.48 -10.42 -13.02
C THR A 23 2.68 -11.66 -12.17
N TRP A 24 2.94 -11.46 -10.89
CA TRP A 24 2.96 -12.51 -9.89
C TRP A 24 1.63 -12.52 -9.16
N ILE A 25 1.19 -13.70 -8.78
CA ILE A 25 -0.01 -13.87 -7.97
C ILE A 25 0.43 -14.53 -6.66
N GLU A 26 0.20 -13.83 -5.56
CA GLU A 26 0.51 -14.32 -4.23
C GLU A 26 -0.78 -14.78 -3.56
N ILE A 27 -0.76 -15.98 -2.99
CA ILE A 27 -1.95 -16.56 -2.35
C ILE A 27 -1.63 -16.80 -0.88
N PHE A 28 -2.38 -16.15 -0.01
CA PHE A 28 -2.22 -16.22 1.43
C PHE A 28 -3.50 -16.66 2.12
N PRO A 29 -3.45 -17.19 3.36
CA PRO A 29 -4.64 -17.31 4.17
C PRO A 29 -5.37 -15.96 4.26
N ARG A 30 -6.68 -15.97 4.37
CA ARG A 30 -7.50 -14.76 4.31
C ARG A 30 -7.09 -13.70 5.33
N VAL A 31 -6.61 -14.14 6.49
CA VAL A 31 -6.19 -13.23 7.57
C VAL A 31 -4.80 -12.63 7.36
N VAL A 32 -4.07 -13.06 6.34
CA VAL A 32 -2.72 -12.54 6.04
C VAL A 32 -2.86 -11.42 5.02
N SER A 33 -2.67 -10.17 5.47
CA SER A 33 -2.63 -9.00 4.61
C SER A 33 -1.81 -7.90 5.28
N LYS A 34 -1.33 -6.95 4.49
CA LYS A 34 -0.58 -5.80 5.02
C LYS A 34 -1.47 -4.95 5.93
N SER A 35 -2.72 -4.72 5.55
CA SER A 35 -3.62 -3.89 6.35
C SER A 35 -4.00 -4.55 7.66
N LEU A 36 -4.30 -5.85 7.66
CA LEU A 36 -4.65 -6.56 8.88
C LEU A 36 -3.49 -6.61 9.86
N THR A 37 -2.28 -6.82 9.37
CA THR A 37 -1.07 -6.82 10.21
C THR A 37 -0.79 -5.42 10.76
N ALA A 38 -0.92 -4.40 9.93
CA ALA A 38 -0.74 -3.01 10.36
C ALA A 38 -1.78 -2.62 11.41
N ALA A 39 -3.04 -3.01 11.22
CA ALA A 39 -4.11 -2.74 12.17
C ALA A 39 -3.84 -3.42 13.52
N TRP A 40 -3.39 -4.66 13.49
CA TRP A 40 -3.01 -5.39 14.70
C TRP A 40 -1.89 -4.67 15.46
N LEU A 41 -0.86 -4.24 14.74
CA LEU A 41 0.27 -3.52 15.36
C LEU A 41 -0.17 -2.16 15.92
N ALA A 42 -0.99 -1.42 15.17
CA ALA A 42 -1.51 -0.13 15.61
C ALA A 42 -2.31 -0.26 16.90
N GLU A 43 -3.16 -1.30 16.99
CA GLU A 43 -3.92 -1.58 18.20
C GLU A 43 -3.00 -1.86 19.39
N LYS A 44 -1.97 -2.69 19.19
CA LYS A 44 -0.99 -3.00 20.22
C LYS A 44 -0.25 -1.78 20.73
N LEU A 45 0.04 -0.83 19.85
CA LEU A 45 0.79 0.39 20.17
C LEU A 45 -0.13 1.54 20.63
N GLY A 46 -1.44 1.34 20.58
CA GLY A 46 -2.40 2.40 20.93
C GLY A 46 -2.41 3.56 19.94
N ILE A 47 -2.13 3.28 18.66
CA ILE A 47 -2.09 4.30 17.59
C ILE A 47 -3.41 4.28 16.83
N ASP A 48 -4.05 5.46 16.73
CA ASP A 48 -5.27 5.63 15.95
C ASP A 48 -4.94 5.64 14.45
N ASN A 49 -5.80 5.05 13.64
CA ASN A 49 -5.65 5.04 12.18
C ASN A 49 -5.46 6.46 11.62
N ALA A 50 -6.13 7.48 12.20
CA ALA A 50 -5.97 8.86 11.77
C ALA A 50 -4.51 9.34 11.84
N GLN A 51 -3.67 8.67 12.62
CA GLN A 51 -2.25 9.01 12.80
C GLN A 51 -1.33 8.16 11.93
N ILE A 52 -1.89 7.39 10.99
CA ILE A 52 -1.12 6.45 10.17
C ILE A 52 -1.05 6.94 8.73
N ALA A 53 0.14 6.85 8.16
CA ALA A 53 0.37 7.09 6.74
C ALA A 53 0.95 5.82 6.11
N SER A 54 0.61 5.60 4.85
CA SER A 54 1.17 4.52 4.05
C SER A 54 1.74 5.06 2.75
N VAL A 55 2.73 4.35 2.21
CA VAL A 55 3.31 4.63 0.91
C VAL A 55 3.39 3.33 0.14
N GLY A 56 2.94 3.33 -1.10
CA GLY A 56 2.93 2.13 -1.92
C GLY A 56 3.42 2.37 -3.34
N ASN A 57 3.81 1.29 -4.00
CA ASN A 57 4.33 1.34 -5.36
C ASN A 57 3.70 0.32 -6.32
N ASP A 58 2.84 -0.56 -5.84
CA ASP A 58 2.26 -1.59 -6.70
C ASP A 58 0.95 -2.13 -6.10
N TYR A 59 0.30 -3.02 -6.81
CA TYR A 59 -0.98 -3.60 -6.43
C TYR A 59 -0.94 -4.38 -5.12
N ASN A 60 0.22 -4.93 -4.76
CA ASN A 60 0.35 -5.64 -3.48
C ASN A 60 0.27 -4.69 -2.28
N ASP A 61 0.32 -3.38 -2.49
CA ASP A 61 0.15 -2.37 -1.45
C ASP A 61 -1.29 -1.83 -1.38
N LEU A 62 -2.15 -2.20 -2.33
CA LEU A 62 -3.49 -1.60 -2.44
C LEU A 62 -4.31 -1.75 -1.16
N ASP A 63 -4.28 -2.92 -0.57
CA ASP A 63 -4.97 -3.20 0.70
C ASP A 63 -4.54 -2.23 1.80
N LEU A 64 -3.23 -2.00 1.94
CA LEU A 64 -2.69 -1.07 2.92
C LEU A 64 -3.05 0.38 2.60
N LEU A 65 -2.96 0.74 1.32
CA LEU A 65 -3.28 2.10 0.85
C LEU A 65 -4.75 2.45 1.11
N GLU A 66 -5.65 1.50 0.91
CA GLU A 66 -7.07 1.71 1.17
C GLU A 66 -7.39 1.79 2.66
N TRP A 67 -6.65 1.07 3.48
CA TRP A 67 -6.88 1.03 4.93
C TRP A 67 -6.35 2.26 5.66
N ALA A 68 -5.14 2.73 5.34
CA ALA A 68 -4.51 3.83 6.07
C ALA A 68 -5.25 5.16 5.82
N ALA A 69 -5.35 5.98 6.86
CA ALA A 69 -6.04 7.27 6.76
C ALA A 69 -5.35 8.23 5.79
N ASN A 70 -4.03 8.13 5.67
CA ASN A 70 -3.22 8.96 4.77
C ASN A 70 -2.37 8.06 3.90
N SER A 71 -2.60 8.07 2.59
CA SER A 71 -1.89 7.19 1.68
C SER A 71 -1.28 7.95 0.52
N TYR A 72 -0.09 7.53 0.13
CA TYR A 72 0.67 8.14 -0.95
C TYR A 72 1.17 7.06 -1.89
N VAL A 73 1.29 7.39 -3.15
CA VAL A 73 1.76 6.47 -4.18
C VAL A 73 2.95 7.11 -4.90
N VAL A 74 4.03 6.34 -5.05
CA VAL A 74 5.23 6.82 -5.74
C VAL A 74 4.98 6.93 -7.24
N ASP A 75 5.72 7.82 -7.92
CA ASP A 75 5.49 8.12 -9.33
C ASP A 75 5.72 6.94 -10.27
N ASN A 76 6.52 5.97 -9.87
CA ASN A 76 6.75 4.75 -10.65
C ASN A 76 5.69 3.65 -10.42
N ALA A 77 4.60 3.95 -9.72
CA ALA A 77 3.49 3.02 -9.53
C ALA A 77 2.61 2.94 -10.78
N PRO A 78 1.76 1.90 -10.90
CA PRO A 78 0.78 1.83 -11.99
C PRO A 78 -0.14 3.06 -12.05
N GLU A 79 -0.53 3.45 -13.26
CA GLU A 79 -1.31 4.67 -13.49
C GLU A 79 -2.68 4.65 -12.79
N ASP A 80 -3.33 3.51 -12.70
CA ASP A 80 -4.62 3.40 -12.00
C ASP A 80 -4.50 3.62 -10.49
N LEU A 81 -3.40 3.23 -9.88
CA LEU A 81 -3.12 3.55 -8.48
C LEU A 81 -2.82 5.03 -8.31
N LYS A 82 -2.03 5.59 -9.22
CA LYS A 82 -1.69 7.03 -9.19
C LYS A 82 -2.93 7.91 -9.33
N ALA A 83 -3.96 7.43 -10.01
CA ALA A 83 -5.21 8.16 -10.16
C ALA A 83 -6.05 8.18 -8.87
N ARG A 84 -5.83 7.23 -7.96
CA ARG A 84 -6.65 7.07 -6.75
C ARG A 84 -6.04 7.73 -5.50
N PHE A 85 -4.74 7.93 -5.46
CA PHE A 85 -4.05 8.41 -4.27
C PHE A 85 -3.12 9.58 -4.60
N PRO A 86 -2.81 10.44 -3.61
CA PRO A 86 -1.79 11.48 -3.79
C PRO A 86 -0.46 10.90 -4.25
N ASN A 87 0.17 11.55 -5.21
CA ASN A 87 1.42 11.10 -5.80
C ASN A 87 2.61 11.84 -5.19
N VAL A 88 3.70 11.10 -5.00
CA VAL A 88 5.01 11.67 -4.61
C VAL A 88 6.05 11.22 -5.63
N ALA A 89 7.28 11.70 -5.50
CA ALA A 89 8.36 11.34 -6.41
C ALA A 89 8.58 9.82 -6.42
N SER A 90 9.28 9.31 -7.44
CA SER A 90 9.57 7.88 -7.53
C SER A 90 10.43 7.42 -6.34
N ASN A 91 10.47 6.10 -6.14
CA ASN A 91 11.28 5.51 -5.07
C ASN A 91 12.78 5.84 -5.25
N ASN A 92 13.23 6.10 -6.47
CA ASN A 92 14.63 6.49 -6.74
C ASN A 92 14.89 7.97 -6.51
N ASN A 93 13.85 8.79 -6.35
CA ASN A 93 13.95 10.25 -6.23
C ASN A 93 13.41 10.75 -4.87
N GLY A 94 13.47 9.91 -3.84
CA GLY A 94 13.11 10.31 -2.50
C GLY A 94 11.61 10.38 -2.23
N GLY A 95 10.80 9.59 -2.95
CA GLY A 95 9.34 9.61 -2.81
C GLY A 95 8.85 9.33 -1.41
N VAL A 96 9.46 8.37 -0.72
CA VAL A 96 9.06 8.04 0.67
C VAL A 96 9.33 9.22 1.61
N ALA A 97 10.49 9.87 1.46
CA ALA A 97 10.83 11.05 2.26
C ALA A 97 9.84 12.18 1.99
N GLU A 98 9.48 12.40 0.73
CA GLU A 98 8.48 13.40 0.36
C GLU A 98 7.12 13.11 0.98
N ALA A 99 6.68 11.85 0.96
CA ALA A 99 5.42 11.45 1.57
C ALA A 99 5.41 11.73 3.07
N ILE A 100 6.51 11.42 3.76
CA ILE A 100 6.65 11.68 5.18
C ILE A 100 6.58 13.18 5.47
N GLN A 101 7.24 14.00 4.66
CA GLN A 101 7.20 15.45 4.82
C GLN A 101 5.80 16.01 4.61
N GLN A 102 5.11 15.58 3.56
CA GLN A 102 3.75 16.02 3.29
C GLN A 102 2.79 15.61 4.41
N TRP A 103 2.90 14.40 4.88
CA TRP A 103 2.07 13.90 5.97
C TRP A 103 2.32 14.67 7.27
N ARG A 104 3.57 14.88 7.63
CA ARG A 104 3.94 15.66 8.82
C ARG A 104 3.43 17.10 8.73
N HIS A 105 3.53 17.71 7.57
CA HIS A 105 3.07 19.08 7.34
C HIS A 105 1.55 19.20 7.55
N ARG A 106 0.78 18.23 7.04
CA ARG A 106 -0.67 18.18 7.25
C ARG A 106 -1.03 18.12 8.73
N LYS A 107 -0.26 17.37 9.51
CA LYS A 107 -0.50 17.23 10.96
C LYS A 107 -0.15 18.48 11.74
N SER A 108 0.73 19.31 11.21
CA SER A 108 1.14 20.57 11.87
C SER A 108 0.12 21.68 11.68
N VAL A 109 -0.83 21.50 10.77
CA VAL A 109 -1.92 22.45 10.49
C VAL A 109 -3.20 21.96 11.15
#